data_153314b0fd357242507290892bc6c6c1
#
_entry.id   153314b0fd357242507290892bc6c6c1
#
_cell.length_a   1.000
_cell.length_b   1.000
_cell.length_c   1.000
_cell.angle_alpha   90.00
_cell.angle_beta   90.00
_cell.angle_gamma   90.00
#
_symmetry.space_group_name_H-M   'P 1'
#
loop_
_entity.id
_entity.type
_entity.pdbx_description
1 polymer ?
#
loop_
_entity_poly.entity_id
_entity_poly.type
_entity_poly.pdbx_seq_one_letter_code
_entity_poly.pdbx_strand_id
1 'polypeptide(L)'
;GNWWVVGQRCQAPSGLGYLLENRLAVSRQFPQAFHSLKVQRLAGTYRALMNSLRTSSPAGAHAHIALLTPGPYNETYFEHAYLARYLGLSLVEGSDLIVRDEHLYLKTLRGLVPVHGLLKRVDDQYLDPLELRSDSTLGVPGLLQAIRAGHVLVANAPGSAFLESPAFLGFLPALARHALGEELMLPALPTWWCGERSAMEEVLPRLAEHTIKPTYPGSSIHDGFETVVGPRLQQSELDAWAGRIVRQSEEHTVQAYLPLSQMPTWKTGTPDTPGHMVARSGLLRVFAVSDGLQPDGQPRWRVLPGGLARVAGSSADIASMQRGGSSADVWALTEGEIDTTTMLHNQLTPADVTQRKRLVTSRAAENLYWLGRYTERAENSVRLAR
;
A
#
# COMPACT_ATOMS: atom_id res chain seq x y z
N GLY A 1 -9.39 -25.76 4.79
CA GLY A 1 -8.85 -25.18 3.56
C GLY A 1 -7.51 -24.53 3.85
N ASN A 2 -6.64 -24.48 2.85
CA ASN A 2 -5.33 -23.87 3.00
C ASN A 2 -5.40 -22.38 2.65
N TRP A 3 -4.51 -21.58 3.26
CA TRP A 3 -4.25 -20.21 2.85
C TRP A 3 -3.32 -20.20 1.64
N TRP A 4 -3.61 -19.33 0.67
CA TRP A 4 -2.82 -19.17 -0.53
C TRP A 4 -2.41 -17.72 -0.71
N VAL A 5 -1.15 -17.49 -1.09
CA VAL A 5 -0.68 -16.17 -1.50
C VAL A 5 -1.04 -15.97 -2.97
N VAL A 6 -1.89 -14.98 -3.25
CA VAL A 6 -2.37 -14.68 -4.61
C VAL A 6 -1.69 -13.45 -5.23
N GLY A 7 -0.92 -12.74 -4.45
CA GLY A 7 -0.16 -11.57 -4.89
C GLY A 7 0.48 -10.84 -3.73
N GLN A 8 1.42 -9.97 -4.04
CA GLN A 8 2.13 -9.14 -3.07
C GLN A 8 2.15 -7.68 -3.52
N ARG A 9 2.33 -6.77 -2.57
CA ARG A 9 2.45 -5.33 -2.80
C ARG A 9 3.67 -4.82 -2.03
N CYS A 10 4.70 -4.42 -2.76
CA CYS A 10 6.00 -4.06 -2.22
C CYS A 10 6.47 -2.67 -2.61
N GLN A 11 5.90 -2.06 -3.65
CA GLN A 11 6.31 -0.74 -4.12
C GLN A 11 5.82 0.39 -3.20
N ALA A 12 4.51 0.56 -3.13
CA ALA A 12 3.83 1.56 -2.31
C ALA A 12 2.56 0.94 -1.69
N PRO A 13 2.70 -0.02 -0.76
CA PRO A 13 1.58 -0.81 -0.28
C PRO A 13 0.54 0.07 0.42
N SER A 14 -0.69 0.07 -0.08
CA SER A 14 -1.84 0.77 0.50
C SER A 14 -2.64 -0.14 1.44
N GLY A 15 -3.43 0.46 2.32
CA GLY A 15 -4.38 -0.24 3.19
C GLY A 15 -4.12 -0.11 4.69
N LEU A 16 -2.93 0.31 5.12
CA LEU A 16 -2.61 0.48 6.55
C LEU A 16 -3.49 1.54 7.21
N GLY A 17 -3.77 2.65 6.52
CA GLY A 17 -4.66 3.70 7.02
C GLY A 17 -6.12 3.26 7.03
N TYR A 18 -6.58 2.59 5.98
CA TYR A 18 -7.94 2.04 5.92
C TYR A 18 -8.18 0.96 6.98
N LEU A 19 -7.21 0.09 7.21
CA LEU A 19 -7.26 -0.91 8.27
C LEU A 19 -7.42 -0.26 9.65
N LEU A 20 -6.65 0.79 9.90
CA LEU A 20 -6.71 1.52 11.15
C LEU A 20 -8.08 2.17 11.37
N GLU A 21 -8.64 2.81 10.34
CA GLU A 21 -9.97 3.43 10.42
C GLU A 21 -11.07 2.37 10.61
N ASN A 22 -11.02 1.25 9.85
CA ASN A 22 -11.94 0.14 10.06
C ASN A 22 -11.88 -0.36 11.51
N ARG A 23 -10.65 -0.58 12.04
CA ARG A 23 -10.45 -1.01 13.42
C ARG A 23 -11.08 -0.04 14.42
N LEU A 24 -10.90 1.26 14.22
CA LEU A 24 -11.48 2.28 15.09
C LEU A 24 -13.01 2.31 15.01
N ALA A 25 -13.56 2.24 13.81
CA ALA A 25 -15.00 2.23 13.61
C ALA A 25 -15.65 1.00 14.26
N VAL A 26 -15.12 -0.20 13.98
CA VAL A 26 -15.67 -1.46 14.49
C VAL A 26 -15.48 -1.58 16.00
N SER A 27 -14.33 -1.19 16.55
CA SER A 27 -14.11 -1.27 18.00
C SER A 27 -15.03 -0.35 18.81
N ARG A 28 -15.45 0.78 18.24
CA ARG A 28 -16.43 1.68 18.85
C ARG A 28 -17.85 1.08 18.86
N GLN A 29 -18.18 0.34 17.80
CA GLN A 29 -19.51 -0.30 17.69
C GLN A 29 -19.63 -1.56 18.55
N PHE A 30 -18.54 -2.31 18.70
CA PHE A 30 -18.52 -3.60 19.39
C PHE A 30 -17.46 -3.70 20.50
N PRO A 31 -17.42 -2.75 21.47
CA PRO A 31 -16.34 -2.71 22.47
C PRO A 31 -16.32 -3.96 23.36
N GLN A 32 -17.48 -4.53 23.67
CA GLN A 32 -17.58 -5.75 24.49
C GLN A 32 -17.01 -6.98 23.76
N ALA A 33 -17.32 -7.14 22.47
CA ALA A 33 -16.77 -8.23 21.66
C ALA A 33 -15.25 -8.10 21.56
N PHE A 34 -14.74 -6.88 21.40
CA PHE A 34 -13.31 -6.60 21.34
C PHE A 34 -12.58 -7.05 22.61
N HIS A 35 -13.17 -6.78 23.76
CA HIS A 35 -12.62 -7.16 25.05
C HIS A 35 -12.74 -8.67 25.32
N SER A 36 -13.94 -9.23 25.13
CA SER A 36 -14.20 -10.64 25.44
C SER A 36 -13.42 -11.61 24.55
N LEU A 37 -13.21 -11.26 23.28
CA LEU A 37 -12.45 -12.04 22.32
C LEU A 37 -10.94 -11.77 22.38
N LYS A 38 -10.48 -10.90 23.28
CA LYS A 38 -9.06 -10.54 23.40
C LYS A 38 -8.41 -10.19 22.07
N VAL A 39 -9.03 -9.26 21.32
CA VAL A 39 -8.51 -8.84 20.02
C VAL A 39 -7.18 -8.11 20.17
N GLN A 40 -6.16 -8.54 19.43
CA GLN A 40 -4.83 -7.94 19.45
C GLN A 40 -4.85 -6.50 18.93
N ARG A 41 -4.05 -5.63 19.56
CA ARG A 41 -3.91 -4.22 19.17
C ARG A 41 -2.90 -4.07 18.03
N LEU A 42 -3.13 -3.08 17.19
CA LEU A 42 -2.31 -2.80 16.01
C LEU A 42 -1.11 -1.89 16.29
N ALA A 43 -1.17 -1.10 17.37
CA ALA A 43 -0.22 -0.01 17.64
C ALA A 43 1.24 -0.49 17.73
N GLY A 44 1.49 -1.71 18.24
CA GLY A 44 2.82 -2.29 18.32
C GLY A 44 3.51 -2.39 16.96
N THR A 45 2.77 -2.76 15.91
CA THR A 45 3.31 -2.85 14.54
C THR A 45 3.59 -1.46 13.95
N TYR A 46 2.71 -0.47 14.15
CA TYR A 46 2.96 0.90 13.69
C TYR A 46 4.16 1.53 14.40
N ARG A 47 4.36 1.22 15.69
CA ARG A 47 5.55 1.64 16.43
C ARG A 47 6.81 0.98 15.87
N ALA A 48 6.77 -0.31 15.57
CA ALA A 48 7.89 -1.04 14.95
C ALA A 48 8.24 -0.45 13.58
N LEU A 49 7.25 -0.16 12.73
CA LEU A 49 7.45 0.54 11.46
C LEU A 49 8.19 1.86 11.65
N MET A 50 7.75 2.71 12.57
CA MET A 50 8.38 4.01 12.81
C MET A 50 9.78 3.89 13.37
N ASN A 51 10.01 2.92 14.25
CA ASN A 51 11.34 2.65 14.80
C ASN A 51 12.29 2.15 13.69
N SER A 52 11.83 1.21 12.86
CA SER A 52 12.61 0.69 11.73
C SER A 52 12.98 1.81 10.75
N LEU A 53 12.05 2.66 10.37
CA LEU A 53 12.31 3.81 9.48
C LEU A 53 13.36 4.76 10.07
N ARG A 54 13.29 5.04 11.37
CA ARG A 54 14.27 5.91 12.02
C ARG A 54 15.64 5.26 12.11
N THR A 55 15.73 4.04 12.64
CA THR A 55 17.01 3.36 12.85
C THR A 55 17.74 3.03 11.55
N SER A 56 16.98 2.81 10.47
CA SER A 56 17.56 2.56 9.13
C SER A 56 17.90 3.83 8.37
N SER A 57 17.49 5.01 8.85
CA SER A 57 17.83 6.29 8.21
C SER A 57 19.19 6.81 8.64
N PRO A 58 19.85 7.66 7.83
CA PRO A 58 21.19 8.17 8.15
C PRO A 58 21.28 8.97 9.45
N ALA A 59 20.17 9.56 9.93
CA ALA A 59 20.14 10.32 11.18
C ALA A 59 19.65 9.51 12.41
N GLY A 60 19.39 8.22 12.24
CA GLY A 60 19.00 7.34 13.33
C GLY A 60 17.76 7.84 14.08
N ALA A 61 17.81 7.80 15.42
CA ALA A 61 16.69 8.21 16.27
C ALA A 61 16.21 9.66 16.05
N HIS A 62 17.07 10.53 15.54
CA HIS A 62 16.77 11.94 15.25
C HIS A 62 16.23 12.17 13.84
N ALA A 63 16.00 11.09 13.09
CA ALA A 63 15.55 11.20 11.72
C ALA A 63 14.21 11.92 11.58
N HIS A 64 14.18 12.93 10.72
CA HIS A 64 12.95 13.51 10.20
C HIS A 64 12.45 12.65 9.06
N ILE A 65 11.35 11.95 9.26
CA ILE A 65 10.68 11.09 8.27
C ILE A 65 9.46 11.83 7.74
N ALA A 66 9.29 11.88 6.43
CA ALA A 66 8.10 12.42 5.78
C ALA A 66 7.35 11.33 5.00
N LEU A 67 6.05 11.55 4.77
CA LEU A 67 5.24 10.72 3.88
C LEU A 67 5.05 11.44 2.56
N LEU A 68 5.63 10.88 1.50
CA LEU A 68 5.52 11.42 0.13
C LEU A 68 4.26 10.91 -0.53
N THR A 69 3.34 11.82 -0.86
CA THR A 69 2.07 11.54 -1.54
C THR A 69 2.04 12.10 -2.95
N PRO A 70 1.31 11.45 -3.89
CA PRO A 70 1.04 12.03 -5.21
C PRO A 70 0.11 13.26 -5.17
N GLY A 71 -0.50 13.55 -4.01
CA GLY A 71 -1.39 14.70 -3.83
C GLY A 71 -2.88 14.36 -3.80
N PRO A 72 -3.74 15.39 -3.66
CA PRO A 72 -5.16 15.23 -3.34
C PRO A 72 -6.01 14.62 -4.46
N TYR A 73 -5.50 14.56 -5.68
CA TYR A 73 -6.19 13.92 -6.80
C TYR A 73 -5.98 12.39 -6.86
N ASN A 74 -5.14 11.85 -5.97
CA ASN A 74 -4.95 10.41 -5.87
C ASN A 74 -6.09 9.77 -5.05
N GLU A 75 -6.62 8.65 -5.51
CA GLU A 75 -7.73 7.93 -4.87
C GLU A 75 -7.44 7.49 -3.43
N THR A 76 -6.16 7.32 -3.07
CA THR A 76 -5.72 6.91 -1.74
C THR A 76 -5.22 8.07 -0.87
N TYR A 77 -5.42 9.33 -1.29
CA TYR A 77 -4.94 10.51 -0.56
C TYR A 77 -5.45 10.58 0.87
N PHE A 78 -6.73 10.22 1.10
CA PHE A 78 -7.28 10.12 2.45
C PHE A 78 -6.44 9.21 3.35
N GLU A 79 -6.08 8.03 2.86
CA GLU A 79 -5.24 7.08 3.59
C GLU A 79 -3.86 7.69 3.91
N HIS A 80 -3.25 8.40 2.95
CA HIS A 80 -1.95 9.03 3.15
C HIS A 80 -2.00 10.10 4.24
N ALA A 81 -3.00 10.98 4.20
CA ALA A 81 -3.20 12.04 5.18
C ALA A 81 -3.49 11.46 6.58
N TYR A 82 -4.35 10.45 6.64
CA TYR A 82 -4.71 9.77 7.88
C TYR A 82 -3.50 9.07 8.51
N LEU A 83 -2.74 8.32 7.71
CA LEU A 83 -1.55 7.61 8.17
C LEU A 83 -0.44 8.57 8.61
N ALA A 84 -0.19 9.64 7.85
CA ALA A 84 0.77 10.66 8.22
C ALA A 84 0.43 11.30 9.58
N ARG A 85 -0.85 11.62 9.79
CA ARG A 85 -1.34 12.15 11.08
C ARG A 85 -1.16 11.15 12.22
N TYR A 86 -1.50 9.89 12.01
CA TYR A 86 -1.40 8.84 13.02
C TYR A 86 0.05 8.54 13.41
N LEU A 87 0.96 8.51 12.44
CA LEU A 87 2.39 8.25 12.65
C LEU A 87 3.18 9.50 13.07
N GLY A 88 2.58 10.68 13.01
CA GLY A 88 3.26 11.94 13.29
C GLY A 88 4.25 12.37 12.21
N LEU A 89 3.99 12.01 10.95
CA LEU A 89 4.82 12.33 9.79
C LEU A 89 4.39 13.65 9.15
N SER A 90 5.34 14.35 8.52
CA SER A 90 5.03 15.43 7.59
C SER A 90 4.45 14.85 6.31
N LEU A 91 3.22 15.21 5.95
CA LEU A 91 2.63 14.87 4.65
C LEU A 91 3.16 15.85 3.61
N VAL A 92 3.83 15.35 2.58
CA VAL A 92 4.50 16.16 1.58
C VAL A 92 4.21 15.66 0.16
N GLU A 93 4.19 16.58 -0.80
CA GLU A 93 4.23 16.30 -2.24
C GLU A 93 5.65 16.54 -2.77
N GLY A 94 5.98 16.06 -3.96
CA GLY A 94 7.30 16.28 -4.57
C GLY A 94 7.67 17.76 -4.65
N SER A 95 6.68 18.62 -4.90
CA SER A 95 6.85 20.07 -4.96
C SER A 95 7.24 20.72 -3.61
N ASP A 96 6.97 20.07 -2.47
CA ASP A 96 7.39 20.54 -1.15
C ASP A 96 8.86 20.25 -0.86
N LEU A 97 9.47 19.38 -1.64
CA LEU A 97 10.82 18.87 -1.43
C LEU A 97 11.83 19.47 -2.43
N ILE A 98 13.10 19.43 -2.07
CA ILE A 98 14.23 19.80 -2.93
C ILE A 98 15.48 19.02 -2.53
N VAL A 99 16.27 18.61 -3.52
CA VAL A 99 17.59 18.05 -3.29
C VAL A 99 18.65 19.15 -3.50
N ARG A 100 19.55 19.28 -2.54
CA ARG A 100 20.76 20.14 -2.62
C ARG A 100 21.94 19.40 -2.04
N ASP A 101 23.05 19.41 -2.75
CA ASP A 101 24.28 18.76 -2.32
C ASP A 101 24.03 17.32 -1.86
N GLU A 102 23.27 16.57 -2.67
CA GLU A 102 22.86 15.17 -2.42
C GLU A 102 22.02 14.95 -1.14
N HIS A 103 21.52 16.01 -0.52
CA HIS A 103 20.64 15.92 0.65
C HIS A 103 19.23 16.37 0.31
N LEU A 104 18.25 15.70 0.93
CA LEU A 104 16.83 16.01 0.76
C LEU A 104 16.37 17.00 1.81
N TYR A 105 15.65 18.03 1.38
CA TYR A 105 15.11 19.06 2.26
C TYR A 105 13.62 19.30 2.00
N LEU A 106 12.90 19.57 3.08
CA LEU A 106 11.54 20.11 3.06
C LEU A 106 11.60 21.65 3.03
N LYS A 107 10.90 22.24 2.07
CA LYS A 107 10.74 23.69 1.96
C LYS A 107 9.70 24.18 2.97
N THR A 108 10.12 24.99 3.92
CA THR A 108 9.24 25.57 4.96
C THR A 108 9.35 27.09 4.98
N LEU A 109 8.41 27.76 5.67
CA LEU A 109 8.48 29.21 5.89
C LEU A 109 9.73 29.66 6.67
N ARG A 110 10.42 28.75 7.34
CA ARG A 110 11.64 29.01 8.10
C ARG A 110 12.91 28.65 7.34
N GLY A 111 12.78 28.28 6.08
CA GLY A 111 13.87 27.78 5.27
C GLY A 111 13.81 26.28 5.02
N LEU A 112 14.93 25.72 4.64
CA LEU A 112 15.06 24.29 4.32
C LEU A 112 15.29 23.48 5.60
N VAL A 113 14.50 22.42 5.76
CA VAL A 113 14.62 21.48 6.87
C VAL A 113 15.03 20.12 6.34
N PRO A 114 16.11 19.48 6.84
CA PRO A 114 16.56 18.19 6.37
C PRO A 114 15.49 17.11 6.52
N VAL A 115 15.37 16.25 5.50
CA VAL A 115 14.53 15.04 5.51
C VAL A 115 15.42 13.83 5.34
N HIS A 116 15.43 12.93 6.31
CA HIS A 116 16.33 11.79 6.38
C HIS A 116 15.66 10.48 5.94
N GLY A 117 14.34 10.49 5.77
CA GLY A 117 13.60 9.35 5.27
C GLY A 117 12.26 9.73 4.65
N LEU A 118 11.87 8.97 3.65
CA LEU A 118 10.58 9.06 2.99
C LEU A 118 9.84 7.72 3.09
N LEU A 119 8.63 7.78 3.63
CA LEU A 119 7.64 6.73 3.42
C LEU A 119 6.89 7.10 2.13
N LYS A 120 7.28 6.49 1.00
CA LYS A 120 6.73 6.87 -0.29
C LYS A 120 5.38 6.23 -0.58
N ARG A 121 4.50 7.00 -1.22
CA ARG A 121 3.23 6.57 -1.80
C ARG A 121 3.15 6.91 -3.30
N VAL A 122 4.27 7.35 -3.85
CA VAL A 122 4.49 7.59 -5.28
C VAL A 122 5.15 6.34 -5.86
N ASP A 123 4.69 5.90 -7.02
CA ASP A 123 5.25 4.75 -7.72
C ASP A 123 6.66 5.05 -8.21
N ASP A 124 7.49 4.01 -8.27
CA ASP A 124 8.93 4.13 -8.52
C ASP A 124 9.27 4.95 -9.76
N GLN A 125 8.56 4.72 -10.86
CA GLN A 125 8.82 5.42 -12.13
C GLN A 125 8.63 6.95 -12.06
N TYR A 126 7.88 7.46 -11.08
CA TYR A 126 7.63 8.89 -10.91
C TYR A 126 8.52 9.58 -9.88
N LEU A 127 9.42 8.85 -9.20
CA LEU A 127 10.17 9.37 -8.06
C LEU A 127 11.19 10.47 -8.43
N ASP A 128 11.85 10.35 -9.58
CA ASP A 128 12.88 11.29 -10.02
C ASP A 128 12.77 11.56 -11.52
N PRO A 129 12.34 12.76 -11.92
CA PRO A 129 12.20 13.10 -13.34
C PRO A 129 13.54 13.22 -14.09
N LEU A 130 14.68 13.30 -13.39
CA LEU A 130 15.98 13.38 -14.05
C LEU A 130 16.51 12.02 -14.51
N GLU A 131 16.11 10.94 -13.83
CA GLU A 131 16.67 9.61 -14.08
C GLU A 131 15.61 8.57 -14.47
N LEU A 132 14.33 8.85 -14.19
CA LEU A 132 13.22 7.95 -14.48
C LEU A 132 12.29 8.59 -15.52
N ARG A 133 11.03 8.77 -15.19
CA ARG A 133 10.02 9.32 -16.08
C ARG A 133 10.13 10.86 -16.13
N SER A 134 10.62 11.40 -17.24
CA SER A 134 10.96 12.83 -17.38
C SER A 134 9.76 13.79 -17.33
N ASP A 135 8.55 13.32 -17.62
CA ASP A 135 7.32 14.09 -17.52
C ASP A 135 6.68 14.05 -16.11
N SER A 136 7.32 13.38 -15.14
CA SER A 136 6.82 13.30 -13.78
C SER A 136 6.85 14.64 -13.06
N THR A 137 5.69 15.06 -12.56
CA THR A 137 5.53 16.21 -11.65
C THR A 137 5.35 15.78 -10.19
N LEU A 138 5.33 14.46 -9.91
CA LEU A 138 5.05 13.88 -8.61
C LEU A 138 6.31 13.64 -7.77
N GLY A 139 7.45 13.49 -8.44
CA GLY A 139 8.73 13.17 -7.84
C GLY A 139 9.57 14.37 -7.46
N VAL A 140 10.81 14.11 -7.08
CA VAL A 140 11.77 15.11 -6.66
C VAL A 140 13.03 15.00 -7.52
N PRO A 141 13.39 16.03 -8.30
CA PRO A 141 14.61 15.99 -9.12
C PRO A 141 15.86 15.75 -8.26
N GLY A 142 16.67 14.76 -8.64
CA GLY A 142 17.89 14.37 -7.93
C GLY A 142 17.69 13.47 -6.72
N LEU A 143 16.47 12.97 -6.49
CA LEU A 143 16.19 12.10 -5.34
C LEU A 143 16.99 10.80 -5.40
N LEU A 144 17.14 10.19 -6.59
CA LEU A 144 17.92 8.95 -6.74
C LEU A 144 19.41 9.17 -6.44
N GLN A 145 19.94 10.34 -6.74
CA GLN A 145 21.31 10.72 -6.38
C GLN A 145 21.46 10.77 -4.84
N ALA A 146 20.54 11.42 -4.14
CA ALA A 146 20.57 11.50 -2.69
C ALA A 146 20.43 10.11 -2.02
N ILE A 147 19.64 9.20 -2.63
CA ILE A 147 19.51 7.80 -2.16
C ILE A 147 20.85 7.06 -2.33
N ARG A 148 21.48 7.15 -3.51
CA ARG A 148 22.78 6.50 -3.76
C ARG A 148 23.89 7.04 -2.89
N ALA A 149 23.87 8.32 -2.55
CA ALA A 149 24.79 8.93 -1.60
C ALA A 149 24.56 8.47 -0.15
N GLY A 150 23.45 7.76 0.13
CA GLY A 150 23.13 7.29 1.47
C GLY A 150 22.60 8.38 2.41
N HIS A 151 22.20 9.53 1.89
CA HIS A 151 21.77 10.68 2.69
C HIS A 151 20.24 10.66 2.99
N VAL A 152 19.46 9.82 2.32
CA VAL A 152 18.04 9.65 2.57
C VAL A 152 17.63 8.19 2.41
N LEU A 153 16.85 7.70 3.37
CA LEU A 153 16.15 6.42 3.29
C LEU A 153 14.84 6.60 2.51
N VAL A 154 14.55 5.71 1.56
CA VAL A 154 13.23 5.65 0.93
C VAL A 154 12.61 4.27 1.16
N ALA A 155 11.44 4.21 1.75
CA ALA A 155 10.70 3.00 2.04
C ALA A 155 9.37 2.96 1.24
N ASN A 156 9.11 1.89 0.48
CA ASN A 156 10.09 0.83 0.19
C ASN A 156 11.10 1.32 -0.86
N ALA A 157 12.22 0.62 -0.96
CA ALA A 157 13.30 1.01 -1.86
C ALA A 157 12.82 1.10 -3.32
N PRO A 158 13.34 2.07 -4.09
CA PRO A 158 13.13 2.11 -5.54
C PRO A 158 13.57 0.80 -6.19
N GLY A 159 12.78 0.31 -7.18
CA GLY A 159 12.95 -0.99 -7.80
C GLY A 159 12.13 -2.12 -7.14
N SER A 160 11.57 -1.91 -5.95
CA SER A 160 10.71 -2.92 -5.28
C SER A 160 9.43 -3.24 -6.06
N ALA A 161 9.05 -2.42 -7.03
CA ALA A 161 7.96 -2.70 -7.97
C ALA A 161 8.11 -4.04 -8.70
N PHE A 162 9.33 -4.46 -8.99
CA PHE A 162 9.62 -5.75 -9.63
C PHE A 162 9.03 -6.92 -8.84
N LEU A 163 9.04 -6.85 -7.52
CA LEU A 163 8.49 -7.89 -6.65
C LEU A 163 6.96 -8.01 -6.72
N GLU A 164 6.28 -7.04 -7.31
CA GLU A 164 4.83 -7.07 -7.50
C GLU A 164 4.40 -7.82 -8.77
N SER A 165 5.36 -8.16 -9.63
CA SER A 165 5.08 -8.97 -10.82
C SER A 165 4.42 -10.29 -10.43
N PRO A 166 3.29 -10.66 -11.04
CA PRO A 166 2.69 -11.98 -10.81
C PRO A 166 3.64 -13.12 -11.13
N ALA A 167 4.50 -12.95 -12.12
CA ALA A 167 5.50 -13.96 -12.51
C ALA A 167 6.41 -14.35 -11.35
N PHE A 168 6.73 -13.40 -10.47
CA PHE A 168 7.62 -13.63 -9.34
C PHE A 168 7.10 -14.72 -8.38
N LEU A 169 5.78 -14.90 -8.29
CA LEU A 169 5.17 -15.96 -7.46
C LEU A 169 5.57 -17.37 -7.91
N GLY A 170 5.81 -17.57 -9.20
CA GLY A 170 6.26 -18.86 -9.74
C GLY A 170 7.68 -19.24 -9.29
N PHE A 171 8.52 -18.25 -9.05
CA PHE A 171 9.91 -18.44 -8.64
C PHE A 171 10.11 -18.48 -7.11
N LEU A 172 9.13 -17.97 -6.33
CA LEU A 172 9.26 -17.85 -4.88
C LEU A 172 9.63 -19.16 -4.15
N PRO A 173 9.06 -20.34 -4.48
CA PRO A 173 9.43 -21.57 -3.78
C PRO A 173 10.92 -21.95 -3.97
N ALA A 174 11.44 -21.77 -5.18
CA ALA A 174 12.86 -22.04 -5.47
C ALA A 174 13.76 -20.99 -4.83
N LEU A 175 13.36 -19.72 -4.84
CA LEU A 175 14.10 -18.63 -4.20
C LEU A 175 14.14 -18.79 -2.68
N ALA A 176 13.06 -19.19 -2.03
CA ALA A 176 13.03 -19.44 -0.59
C ALA A 176 14.02 -20.55 -0.19
N ARG A 177 14.00 -21.68 -0.91
CA ARG A 177 14.96 -22.77 -0.70
C ARG A 177 16.41 -22.31 -0.90
N HIS A 178 16.66 -21.56 -1.98
CA HIS A 178 18.01 -21.13 -2.32
C HIS A 178 18.56 -20.07 -1.38
N ALA A 179 17.77 -19.04 -1.07
CA ALA A 179 18.23 -17.88 -0.29
C ALA A 179 18.11 -18.07 1.21
N LEU A 180 17.11 -18.82 1.68
CA LEU A 180 16.81 -18.98 3.10
C LEU A 180 17.02 -20.42 3.60
N GLY A 181 17.12 -21.39 2.70
CA GLY A 181 17.16 -22.81 3.08
C GLY A 181 15.82 -23.33 3.62
N GLU A 182 14.72 -22.63 3.35
CA GLU A 182 13.40 -22.91 3.93
C GLU A 182 12.36 -23.13 2.85
N GLU A 183 11.33 -23.92 3.18
CA GLU A 183 10.11 -24.01 2.38
C GLU A 183 9.14 -22.88 2.76
N LEU A 184 8.33 -22.44 1.80
CA LEU A 184 7.31 -21.41 2.05
C LEU A 184 6.26 -21.95 3.04
N MET A 185 6.03 -21.24 4.13
CA MET A 185 4.96 -21.55 5.10
C MET A 185 3.56 -21.36 4.49
N LEU A 186 3.41 -20.34 3.63
CA LEU A 186 2.18 -20.10 2.85
C LEU A 186 2.48 -20.38 1.39
N PRO A 187 1.80 -21.36 0.76
CA PRO A 187 2.03 -21.65 -0.63
C PRO A 187 1.58 -20.50 -1.54
N ALA A 188 2.38 -20.22 -2.58
CA ALA A 188 1.96 -19.40 -3.69
C ALA A 188 1.09 -20.21 -4.65
N LEU A 189 0.19 -19.55 -5.36
CA LEU A 189 -0.56 -20.22 -6.43
C LEU A 189 0.42 -20.68 -7.53
N PRO A 190 0.21 -21.85 -8.13
CA PRO A 190 0.95 -22.27 -9.31
C PRO A 190 0.89 -21.18 -10.38
N THR A 191 2.04 -20.77 -10.83
CA THR A 191 2.19 -19.60 -11.70
C THR A 191 3.25 -19.87 -12.76
N TRP A 192 2.95 -19.55 -14.00
CA TRP A 192 3.79 -19.72 -15.18
C TRP A 192 4.06 -18.36 -15.81
N TRP A 193 5.30 -17.97 -15.89
CA TRP A 193 5.69 -16.84 -16.71
C TRP A 193 5.90 -17.28 -18.15
N CYS A 194 5.12 -16.74 -19.06
CA CYS A 194 5.14 -17.18 -20.46
C CYS A 194 6.42 -16.75 -21.21
N GLY A 195 7.25 -15.86 -20.66
CA GLY A 195 8.59 -15.59 -21.17
C GLY A 195 9.53 -16.80 -21.10
N GLU A 196 9.23 -17.77 -20.24
CA GLU A 196 9.88 -19.09 -20.25
C GLU A 196 9.11 -20.03 -21.18
N ARG A 197 9.76 -20.47 -22.24
CA ARG A 197 9.12 -21.25 -23.31
C ARG A 197 8.46 -22.55 -22.81
N SER A 198 9.14 -23.27 -21.92
CA SER A 198 8.62 -24.50 -21.33
C SER A 198 7.36 -24.26 -20.49
N ALA A 199 7.33 -23.20 -19.71
CA ALA A 199 6.18 -22.80 -18.92
C ALA A 199 5.00 -22.37 -19.82
N MET A 200 5.28 -21.64 -20.88
CA MET A 200 4.26 -21.24 -21.86
C MET A 200 3.64 -22.47 -22.56
N GLU A 201 4.48 -23.38 -23.07
CA GLU A 201 4.02 -24.60 -23.76
C GLU A 201 3.17 -25.50 -22.84
N GLU A 202 3.49 -25.55 -21.54
CA GLU A 202 2.73 -26.32 -20.56
C GLU A 202 1.33 -25.75 -20.33
N VAL A 203 1.20 -24.40 -20.24
CA VAL A 203 -0.03 -23.77 -19.80
C VAL A 203 -0.99 -23.38 -20.91
N LEU A 204 -0.50 -23.13 -22.12
CA LEU A 204 -1.33 -22.71 -23.28
C LEU A 204 -2.54 -23.62 -23.53
N PRO A 205 -2.43 -24.97 -23.49
CA PRO A 205 -3.56 -25.87 -23.74
C PRO A 205 -4.64 -25.81 -22.63
N ARG A 206 -4.32 -25.20 -21.47
CA ARG A 206 -5.14 -25.22 -20.26
C ARG A 206 -5.62 -23.84 -19.83
N LEU A 207 -5.59 -22.85 -20.71
CA LEU A 207 -5.98 -21.47 -20.38
C LEU A 207 -7.40 -21.37 -19.80
N ALA A 208 -8.31 -22.25 -20.17
CA ALA A 208 -9.66 -22.34 -19.62
C ALA A 208 -9.71 -22.62 -18.09
N GLU A 209 -8.63 -23.15 -17.51
CA GLU A 209 -8.53 -23.46 -16.07
C GLU A 209 -7.77 -22.39 -15.29
N HIS A 210 -7.31 -21.33 -15.94
CA HIS A 210 -6.34 -20.40 -15.39
C HIS A 210 -6.81 -18.94 -15.46
N THR A 211 -6.08 -18.05 -14.80
CA THR A 211 -6.18 -16.60 -14.96
C THR A 211 -4.97 -16.08 -15.72
N ILE A 212 -5.19 -15.15 -16.65
CA ILE A 212 -4.14 -14.47 -17.41
C ILE A 212 -3.94 -13.08 -16.79
N LYS A 213 -2.71 -12.73 -16.47
CA LYS A 213 -2.31 -11.49 -15.84
C LYS A 213 -1.21 -10.79 -16.62
N PRO A 214 -1.14 -9.44 -16.60
CA PRO A 214 0.02 -8.74 -17.11
C PRO A 214 1.22 -9.05 -16.22
N THR A 215 2.37 -9.36 -16.81
CA THR A 215 3.62 -9.60 -16.06
C THR A 215 4.11 -8.33 -15.38
N TYR A 216 3.89 -7.18 -16.01
CA TYR A 216 4.35 -5.88 -15.53
C TYR A 216 3.15 -4.95 -15.24
N PRO A 217 2.40 -5.18 -14.15
CA PRO A 217 1.23 -4.37 -13.84
C PRO A 217 1.63 -2.92 -13.55
N GLY A 218 0.92 -1.96 -14.15
CA GLY A 218 1.19 -0.53 -13.97
C GLY A 218 2.41 0.00 -14.72
N SER A 219 3.05 -0.79 -15.57
CA SER A 219 4.09 -0.31 -16.47
C SER A 219 3.51 0.64 -17.52
N SER A 220 4.20 1.73 -17.79
CA SER A 220 3.87 2.65 -18.90
C SER A 220 4.51 2.23 -20.23
N ILE A 221 5.40 1.23 -20.20
CA ILE A 221 6.17 0.74 -21.37
C ILE A 221 5.45 -0.44 -22.01
N HIS A 222 4.76 -1.24 -21.21
CA HIS A 222 4.09 -2.45 -21.64
C HIS A 222 2.58 -2.24 -21.74
N ASP A 223 1.94 -2.87 -22.72
CA ASP A 223 0.49 -2.85 -22.88
C ASP A 223 -0.19 -3.49 -21.66
N GLY A 224 -0.77 -2.64 -20.81
CA GLY A 224 -1.50 -3.08 -19.65
C GLY A 224 -2.86 -3.69 -20.04
N PHE A 225 -3.23 -4.77 -19.41
CA PHE A 225 -4.57 -5.33 -19.47
C PHE A 225 -5.03 -5.75 -18.07
N GLU A 226 -6.34 -5.83 -17.88
CA GLU A 226 -6.89 -6.34 -16.63
C GLU A 226 -6.79 -7.86 -16.57
N THR A 227 -6.71 -8.40 -15.34
CA THR A 227 -6.72 -9.85 -15.10
C THR A 227 -7.91 -10.51 -15.81
N VAL A 228 -7.64 -11.49 -16.63
CA VAL A 228 -8.62 -12.25 -17.38
C VAL A 228 -8.84 -13.61 -16.73
N VAL A 229 -10.10 -13.99 -16.53
CA VAL A 229 -10.48 -15.26 -15.89
C VAL A 229 -10.85 -16.26 -16.96
N GLY A 230 -9.94 -17.20 -17.27
CA GLY A 230 -10.09 -18.18 -18.34
C GLY A 230 -11.37 -19.01 -18.27
N PRO A 231 -11.83 -19.52 -17.09
CA PRO A 231 -13.10 -20.23 -16.96
C PRO A 231 -14.36 -19.47 -17.44
N ARG A 232 -14.25 -18.16 -17.68
CA ARG A 232 -15.36 -17.31 -18.16
C ARG A 232 -15.32 -17.00 -19.63
N LEU A 233 -14.25 -17.40 -20.31
CA LEU A 233 -14.05 -17.12 -21.73
C LEU A 233 -14.68 -18.20 -22.59
N GLN A 234 -15.16 -17.78 -23.77
CA GLN A 234 -15.55 -18.68 -24.84
C GLN A 234 -14.29 -19.21 -25.55
N GLN A 235 -14.41 -20.32 -26.29
CA GLN A 235 -13.27 -20.94 -26.97
C GLN A 235 -12.55 -19.96 -27.92
N SER A 236 -13.31 -19.16 -28.68
CA SER A 236 -12.73 -18.15 -29.59
C SER A 236 -11.91 -17.07 -28.87
N GLU A 237 -12.31 -16.70 -27.64
CA GLU A 237 -11.58 -15.75 -26.82
C GLU A 237 -10.30 -16.40 -26.24
N LEU A 238 -10.39 -17.67 -25.83
CA LEU A 238 -9.21 -18.45 -25.41
C LEU A 238 -8.19 -18.58 -26.53
N ASP A 239 -8.63 -18.86 -27.75
CA ASP A 239 -7.75 -18.96 -28.93
C ASP A 239 -7.09 -17.61 -29.25
N ALA A 240 -7.84 -16.51 -29.11
CA ALA A 240 -7.31 -15.15 -29.28
C ALA A 240 -6.24 -14.84 -28.23
N TRP A 241 -6.48 -15.19 -26.96
CA TRP A 241 -5.50 -15.01 -25.88
C TRP A 241 -4.28 -15.90 -26.08
N ALA A 242 -4.43 -17.16 -26.47
CA ALA A 242 -3.31 -18.03 -26.80
C ALA A 242 -2.43 -17.43 -27.90
N GLY A 243 -3.04 -16.91 -28.97
CA GLY A 243 -2.32 -16.20 -30.03
C GLY A 243 -1.62 -14.94 -29.57
N ARG A 244 -2.20 -14.19 -28.63
CA ARG A 244 -1.58 -12.99 -28.03
C ARG A 244 -0.38 -13.39 -27.16
N ILE A 245 -0.53 -14.40 -26.31
CA ILE A 245 0.56 -14.90 -25.45
C ILE A 245 1.75 -15.34 -26.28
N VAL A 246 1.52 -16.08 -27.37
CA VAL A 246 2.63 -16.54 -28.24
C VAL A 246 3.38 -15.37 -28.88
N ARG A 247 2.70 -14.30 -29.24
CA ARG A 247 3.32 -13.11 -29.85
C ARG A 247 4.06 -12.22 -28.87
N GLN A 248 3.61 -12.17 -27.62
CA GLN A 248 4.11 -11.25 -26.56
C GLN A 248 4.31 -12.03 -25.26
N SER A 249 5.05 -13.14 -25.32
CA SER A 249 5.14 -14.10 -24.23
C SER A 249 5.64 -13.49 -22.91
N GLU A 250 6.61 -12.59 -22.95
CA GLU A 250 7.20 -11.97 -21.78
C GLU A 250 6.20 -11.09 -21.00
N GLU A 251 5.18 -10.54 -21.67
CA GLU A 251 4.18 -9.66 -21.08
C GLU A 251 3.06 -10.41 -20.35
N HIS A 252 3.01 -11.73 -20.47
CA HIS A 252 1.93 -12.54 -19.94
C HIS A 252 2.39 -13.51 -18.86
N THR A 253 1.65 -13.52 -17.78
CA THR A 253 1.78 -14.49 -16.69
C THR A 253 0.45 -15.23 -16.54
N VAL A 254 0.49 -16.54 -16.53
CA VAL A 254 -0.67 -17.39 -16.30
C VAL A 254 -0.60 -17.98 -14.90
N GLN A 255 -1.71 -17.97 -14.19
CA GLN A 255 -1.78 -18.44 -12.80
C GLN A 255 -3.01 -19.34 -12.63
N ALA A 256 -2.87 -20.39 -11.84
CA ALA A 256 -3.98 -21.28 -11.52
C ALA A 256 -5.20 -20.47 -11.02
N TYR A 257 -6.38 -20.76 -11.55
CA TYR A 257 -7.60 -20.12 -11.06
C TYR A 257 -7.95 -20.67 -9.68
N LEU A 258 -8.11 -19.77 -8.72
CA LEU A 258 -8.55 -20.08 -7.36
C LEU A 258 -9.90 -19.41 -7.11
N PRO A 259 -10.98 -20.17 -6.98
CA PRO A 259 -12.24 -19.62 -6.48
C PRO A 259 -12.05 -19.00 -5.10
N LEU A 260 -12.41 -17.73 -4.95
CA LEU A 260 -12.25 -17.03 -3.67
C LEU A 260 -13.21 -17.59 -2.62
N SER A 261 -12.72 -17.63 -1.37
CA SER A 261 -13.56 -18.00 -0.22
C SER A 261 -14.73 -17.03 -0.06
N GLN A 262 -15.88 -17.56 0.36
CA GLN A 262 -17.08 -16.78 0.58
C GLN A 262 -17.17 -16.30 2.02
N MET A 263 -17.55 -15.04 2.21
CA MET A 263 -17.80 -14.43 3.52
C MET A 263 -19.28 -14.06 3.65
N PRO A 264 -19.91 -14.27 4.82
CA PRO A 264 -21.24 -13.76 5.07
C PRO A 264 -21.23 -12.23 5.12
N THR A 265 -22.07 -11.61 4.31
CA THR A 265 -22.18 -10.15 4.19
C THR A 265 -23.63 -9.73 4.31
N TRP A 266 -23.91 -8.71 5.12
CA TRP A 266 -25.26 -8.17 5.23
C TRP A 266 -25.60 -7.33 3.99
N LYS A 267 -26.68 -7.71 3.31
CA LYS A 267 -27.30 -6.90 2.26
C LYS A 267 -28.47 -6.14 2.87
N THR A 268 -28.34 -4.81 2.87
CA THR A 268 -29.42 -3.94 3.35
C THR A 268 -30.67 -4.15 2.52
N GLY A 269 -31.82 -4.23 3.19
CA GLY A 269 -33.12 -4.33 2.55
C GLY A 269 -33.51 -3.04 1.83
N THR A 270 -34.55 -3.18 1.02
CA THR A 270 -35.29 -2.07 0.43
C THR A 270 -36.61 -1.91 1.20
N PRO A 271 -37.43 -0.84 0.94
CA PRO A 271 -38.77 -0.74 1.55
C PRO A 271 -39.63 -1.98 1.37
N ASP A 272 -39.45 -2.71 0.27
CA ASP A 272 -40.25 -3.87 -0.11
C ASP A 272 -39.60 -5.22 0.22
N THR A 273 -38.33 -5.23 0.60
CA THR A 273 -37.58 -6.48 0.89
C THR A 273 -36.73 -6.37 2.14
N PRO A 274 -36.88 -7.28 3.11
CA PRO A 274 -36.07 -7.27 4.33
C PRO A 274 -34.58 -7.50 3.99
N GLY A 275 -33.71 -6.92 4.81
CA GLY A 275 -32.28 -7.21 4.74
C GLY A 275 -31.99 -8.69 5.04
N HIS A 276 -30.98 -9.25 4.42
CA HIS A 276 -30.58 -10.64 4.58
C HIS A 276 -29.08 -10.86 4.39
N MET A 277 -28.59 -12.00 4.84
CA MET A 277 -27.20 -12.40 4.64
C MET A 277 -27.00 -12.98 3.24
N VAL A 278 -25.93 -12.55 2.59
CA VAL A 278 -25.48 -13.07 1.29
C VAL A 278 -24.02 -13.51 1.37
N ALA A 279 -23.67 -14.52 0.59
CA ALA A 279 -22.28 -14.94 0.44
C ALA A 279 -21.56 -14.01 -0.56
N ARG A 280 -20.39 -13.51 -0.19
CA ARG A 280 -19.54 -12.65 -1.03
C ARG A 280 -18.12 -13.18 -1.06
N SER A 281 -17.50 -13.16 -2.23
CA SER A 281 -16.08 -13.49 -2.36
C SER A 281 -15.22 -12.52 -1.58
N GLY A 282 -14.29 -13.05 -0.80
CA GLY A 282 -13.41 -12.28 0.06
C GLY A 282 -11.94 -12.59 -0.16
N LEU A 283 -11.10 -11.57 -0.01
CA LEU A 283 -9.66 -11.65 -0.09
C LEU A 283 -9.04 -10.91 1.10
N LEU A 284 -8.13 -11.59 1.81
CA LEU A 284 -7.47 -11.01 2.98
C LEU A 284 -6.18 -10.30 2.57
N ARG A 285 -6.03 -9.05 2.98
CA ARG A 285 -4.77 -8.31 2.92
C ARG A 285 -4.15 -8.27 4.30
N VAL A 286 -2.95 -8.82 4.41
CA VAL A 286 -2.11 -8.79 5.61
C VAL A 286 -0.88 -7.92 5.35
N PHE A 287 -0.24 -7.46 6.43
CA PHE A 287 0.89 -6.55 6.36
C PHE A 287 2.05 -7.08 7.19
N ALA A 288 3.24 -7.03 6.61
CA ALA A 288 4.49 -7.25 7.32
C ALA A 288 5.34 -5.99 7.26
N VAL A 289 6.01 -5.67 8.35
CA VAL A 289 6.92 -4.53 8.44
C VAL A 289 8.29 -5.00 8.90
N SER A 290 9.34 -4.35 8.42
CA SER A 290 10.68 -4.57 8.97
C SER A 290 10.73 -4.13 10.43
N ASP A 291 11.28 -4.96 11.30
CA ASP A 291 11.45 -4.69 12.73
C ASP A 291 12.95 -4.66 13.10
N GLY A 292 13.79 -4.22 12.14
CA GLY A 292 15.25 -4.14 12.29
C GLY A 292 15.97 -5.45 12.01
N LEU A 293 17.14 -5.61 12.62
CA LEU A 293 17.96 -6.80 12.52
C LEU A 293 17.90 -7.61 13.81
N GLN A 294 18.05 -8.92 13.68
CA GLN A 294 18.29 -9.83 14.80
C GLN A 294 19.75 -9.72 15.28
N PRO A 295 20.10 -10.24 16.46
CA PRO A 295 21.48 -10.23 16.95
C PRO A 295 22.49 -10.92 16.01
N ASP A 296 22.05 -11.85 15.19
CA ASP A 296 22.83 -12.56 14.16
C ASP A 296 22.95 -11.79 12.84
N GLY A 297 22.40 -10.57 12.77
CA GLY A 297 22.39 -9.73 11.57
C GLY A 297 21.30 -10.05 10.55
N GLN A 298 20.49 -11.06 10.79
CA GLN A 298 19.38 -11.39 9.90
C GLN A 298 18.22 -10.37 10.03
N PRO A 299 17.51 -10.05 8.95
CA PRO A 299 16.36 -9.16 9.02
C PRO A 299 15.23 -9.76 9.85
N ARG A 300 14.68 -8.96 10.75
CA ARG A 300 13.50 -9.32 11.52
C ARG A 300 12.26 -8.68 10.91
N TRP A 301 11.20 -9.48 10.81
CA TRP A 301 9.92 -9.04 10.29
C TRP A 301 8.85 -9.19 11.35
N ARG A 302 7.93 -8.24 11.36
CA ARG A 302 6.74 -8.26 12.22
C ARG A 302 5.50 -8.28 11.34
N VAL A 303 4.66 -9.28 11.54
CA VAL A 303 3.34 -9.34 10.92
C VAL A 303 2.35 -8.57 11.79
N LEU A 304 1.56 -7.70 11.16
CA LEU A 304 0.51 -6.96 11.84
C LEU A 304 -0.60 -7.92 12.31
N PRO A 305 -0.99 -7.89 13.61
CA PRO A 305 -1.97 -8.82 14.17
C PRO A 305 -3.40 -8.43 13.78
N GLY A 306 -3.71 -8.63 12.52
CA GLY A 306 -4.98 -8.29 11.88
C GLY A 306 -4.80 -8.12 10.39
N GLY A 307 -5.79 -7.54 9.74
CA GLY A 307 -5.77 -7.34 8.32
C GLY A 307 -6.97 -6.56 7.82
N LEU A 308 -7.01 -6.38 6.51
CA LEU A 308 -8.12 -5.78 5.80
C LEU A 308 -8.71 -6.83 4.85
N ALA A 309 -9.91 -7.31 5.13
CA ALA A 309 -10.63 -8.13 4.17
C ALA A 309 -11.24 -7.24 3.09
N ARG A 310 -11.00 -7.58 1.83
CA ARG A 310 -11.68 -6.98 0.68
C ARG A 310 -12.80 -7.91 0.25
N VAL A 311 -14.01 -7.40 0.23
CA VAL A 311 -15.23 -8.16 -0.08
C VAL A 311 -15.74 -7.72 -1.43
N ALA A 312 -15.98 -8.66 -2.33
CA ALA A 312 -16.44 -8.38 -3.68
C ALA A 312 -17.83 -7.71 -3.67
N GLY A 313 -18.08 -6.86 -4.67
CA GLY A 313 -19.41 -6.34 -4.97
C GLY A 313 -20.38 -7.45 -5.43
N SER A 314 -21.56 -7.09 -5.88
CA SER A 314 -22.70 -8.01 -6.08
C SER A 314 -22.50 -9.16 -7.07
N SER A 315 -21.50 -9.14 -7.95
CA SER A 315 -21.36 -10.12 -9.04
C SER A 315 -19.91 -10.46 -9.41
N ALA A 316 -18.91 -10.03 -8.64
CA ALA A 316 -17.53 -10.13 -9.08
C ALA A 316 -16.75 -11.22 -8.31
N ASP A 317 -16.05 -12.10 -9.04
CA ASP A 317 -15.02 -13.00 -8.49
C ASP A 317 -13.72 -12.24 -8.15
N ILE A 318 -13.68 -10.95 -8.47
CA ILE A 318 -12.54 -10.07 -8.18
C ILE A 318 -12.95 -9.12 -7.05
N ALA A 319 -12.35 -9.29 -5.89
CA ALA A 319 -12.55 -8.41 -4.75
C ALA A 319 -11.78 -7.09 -4.96
N SER A 320 -12.41 -6.14 -5.64
CA SER A 320 -11.86 -4.79 -5.87
C SER A 320 -12.78 -3.74 -5.25
N MET A 321 -12.21 -2.82 -4.46
CA MET A 321 -12.97 -1.68 -3.91
C MET A 321 -13.43 -0.71 -5.01
N GLN A 322 -12.66 -0.57 -6.07
CA GLN A 322 -12.98 0.27 -7.23
C GLN A 322 -14.20 -0.23 -8.03
N ARG A 323 -14.57 -1.51 -7.86
CA ARG A 323 -15.73 -2.13 -8.50
C ARG A 323 -16.91 -2.34 -7.54
N GLY A 324 -17.10 -1.44 -6.57
CA GLY A 324 -18.19 -1.50 -5.61
C GLY A 324 -18.00 -2.55 -4.52
N GLY A 325 -16.77 -3.00 -4.28
CA GLY A 325 -16.42 -3.83 -3.14
C GLY A 325 -16.44 -3.05 -1.83
N SER A 326 -16.54 -3.78 -0.73
CA SER A 326 -16.44 -3.25 0.63
C SER A 326 -15.22 -3.79 1.34
N SER A 327 -14.92 -3.23 2.51
CA SER A 327 -13.85 -3.72 3.38
C SER A 327 -14.41 -4.17 4.72
N ALA A 328 -13.74 -5.15 5.34
CA ALA A 328 -14.05 -5.58 6.70
C ALA A 328 -12.75 -5.63 7.53
N ASP A 329 -12.88 -5.34 8.82
CA ASP A 329 -11.78 -5.46 9.77
C ASP A 329 -11.52 -6.93 10.10
N VAL A 330 -10.25 -7.33 10.12
CA VAL A 330 -9.83 -8.70 10.43
C VAL A 330 -9.11 -8.71 11.77
N TRP A 331 -9.56 -9.58 12.67
CA TRP A 331 -9.08 -9.66 14.03
C TRP A 331 -8.16 -10.86 14.24
N ALA A 332 -7.01 -10.62 14.83
CA ALA A 332 -6.20 -11.67 15.43
C ALA A 332 -6.56 -11.76 16.91
N LEU A 333 -7.00 -12.94 17.32
CA LEU A 333 -7.37 -13.23 18.70
C LEU A 333 -6.15 -13.82 19.45
N THR A 334 -6.11 -13.66 20.76
CA THR A 334 -5.07 -14.27 21.59
C THR A 334 -5.67 -14.93 22.82
N GLU A 335 -5.05 -16.03 23.25
CA GLU A 335 -5.30 -16.63 24.54
C GLU A 335 -4.42 -16.00 25.63
N GLY A 336 -3.30 -15.39 25.23
CA GLY A 336 -2.34 -14.72 26.12
C GLY A 336 -2.72 -13.26 26.46
N GLU A 337 -1.69 -12.51 26.83
CA GLU A 337 -1.84 -11.08 27.11
C GLU A 337 -2.03 -10.28 25.83
N ILE A 338 -2.83 -9.21 25.92
CA ILE A 338 -3.01 -8.25 24.84
C ILE A 338 -1.85 -7.26 24.87
N ASP A 339 -1.20 -7.02 23.73
CA ASP A 339 -0.21 -5.95 23.59
C ASP A 339 -0.82 -4.59 23.98
N THR A 340 -0.32 -3.96 25.02
CA THR A 340 -0.78 -2.67 25.54
C THR A 340 -0.06 -1.48 24.91
N THR A 341 0.80 -1.72 23.92
CA THR A 341 1.52 -0.67 23.19
C THR A 341 0.55 0.40 22.68
N THR A 342 0.93 1.65 22.84
CA THR A 342 0.19 2.81 22.32
C THR A 342 1.10 3.71 21.49
N MET A 343 0.56 4.39 20.47
CA MET A 343 1.26 5.43 19.72
C MET A 343 1.21 6.81 20.44
N LEU A 344 0.44 6.93 21.50
CA LEU A 344 0.44 8.15 22.31
C LEU A 344 1.80 8.29 23.01
N HIS A 345 2.30 9.52 23.05
CA HIS A 345 3.48 9.84 23.84
C HIS A 345 3.15 9.69 25.33
N ASN A 346 4.03 9.02 26.08
CA ASN A 346 3.92 9.01 27.54
C ASN A 346 4.08 10.44 28.05
N GLN A 347 3.06 10.95 28.73
CA GLN A 347 2.99 12.24 29.40
C GLN A 347 3.74 13.37 28.68
N LEU A 348 3.00 14.17 27.91
CA LEU A 348 3.52 15.41 27.37
C LEU A 348 3.84 16.35 28.54
N THR A 349 5.08 16.77 28.66
CA THR A 349 5.43 17.84 29.58
C THR A 349 4.98 19.20 29.01
N PRO A 350 4.76 20.24 29.85
CA PRO A 350 4.49 21.57 29.35
C PRO A 350 5.54 22.08 28.36
N ALA A 351 6.81 21.69 28.53
CA ALA A 351 7.90 22.01 27.63
C ALA A 351 7.70 21.37 26.25
N ASP A 352 7.24 20.11 26.19
CA ASP A 352 6.96 19.44 24.91
C ASP A 352 5.83 20.10 24.12
N VAL A 353 4.83 20.63 24.81
CA VAL A 353 3.71 21.34 24.19
C VAL A 353 4.19 22.68 23.61
N THR A 354 5.04 23.40 24.33
CA THR A 354 5.58 24.70 23.89
C THR A 354 6.63 24.55 22.80
N GLN A 355 7.38 23.44 22.77
CA GLN A 355 8.40 23.16 21.76
C GLN A 355 7.87 22.47 20.50
N ARG A 356 6.63 21.98 20.49
CA ARG A 356 5.99 21.40 19.29
C ARG A 356 5.79 22.48 18.22
N LYS A 357 6.87 22.84 17.55
CA LYS A 357 6.82 23.68 16.36
C LYS A 357 6.32 22.82 15.18
N ARG A 358 5.03 22.96 14.86
CA ARG A 358 4.52 22.36 13.62
C ARG A 358 5.24 23.00 12.44
N LEU A 359 5.84 22.18 11.61
CA LEU A 359 6.42 22.61 10.35
C LEU A 359 5.25 22.93 9.40
N VAL A 360 5.24 24.14 8.87
CA VAL A 360 4.30 24.55 7.83
C VAL A 360 5.08 24.60 6.52
N THR A 361 4.67 23.82 5.54
CA THR A 361 5.29 23.86 4.22
C THR A 361 4.99 25.18 3.53
N SER A 362 5.88 25.64 2.66
CA SER A 362 5.68 26.89 1.90
C SER A 362 4.41 26.82 1.07
N ARG A 363 4.14 25.67 0.45
CA ARG A 363 2.91 25.41 -0.33
C ARG A 363 1.65 25.50 0.52
N ALA A 364 1.63 24.90 1.72
CA ALA A 364 0.48 24.97 2.61
C ALA A 364 0.20 26.43 3.05
N ALA A 365 1.25 27.19 3.35
CA ALA A 365 1.13 28.58 3.69
C ALA A 365 0.58 29.43 2.54
N GLU A 366 1.07 29.20 1.33
CA GLU A 366 0.58 29.89 0.13
C GLU A 366 -0.89 29.56 -0.15
N ASN A 367 -1.27 28.29 -0.08
CA ASN A 367 -2.66 27.87 -0.24
C ASN A 367 -3.58 28.51 0.79
N LEU A 368 -3.18 28.60 2.06
CA LEU A 368 -3.94 29.26 3.11
C LEU A 368 -4.07 30.77 2.87
N TYR A 369 -2.99 31.41 2.39
CA TYR A 369 -3.04 32.82 2.02
C TYR A 369 -4.05 33.08 0.91
N TRP A 370 -4.00 32.29 -0.18
CA TRP A 370 -4.92 32.45 -1.30
C TRP A 370 -6.36 32.09 -0.90
N LEU A 371 -6.55 31.07 -0.08
CA LEU A 371 -7.87 30.72 0.46
C LEU A 371 -8.47 31.91 1.22
N GLY A 372 -7.73 32.51 2.15
CA GLY A 372 -8.18 33.68 2.89
C GLY A 372 -8.51 34.86 1.96
N ARG A 373 -7.63 35.15 0.99
CA ARG A 373 -7.84 36.24 0.03
C ARG A 373 -9.07 36.05 -0.86
N TYR A 374 -9.30 34.84 -1.34
CA TYR A 374 -10.48 34.56 -2.19
C TYR A 374 -11.78 34.52 -1.37
N THR A 375 -11.72 34.04 -0.13
CA THR A 375 -12.87 34.10 0.78
C THR A 375 -13.28 35.53 1.05
N GLU A 376 -12.33 36.43 1.35
CA GLU A 376 -12.60 37.85 1.54
C GLU A 376 -13.22 38.49 0.30
N ARG A 377 -12.68 38.21 -0.90
CA ARG A 377 -13.24 38.71 -2.16
C ARG A 377 -14.67 38.23 -2.40
N ALA A 378 -14.93 36.93 -2.16
CA ALA A 378 -16.28 36.36 -2.30
C ALA A 378 -17.26 37.01 -1.32
N GLU A 379 -16.86 37.19 -0.06
CA GLU A 379 -17.68 37.89 0.96
C GLU A 379 -17.99 39.33 0.55
N ASN A 380 -16.99 40.09 0.10
CA ASN A 380 -17.19 41.46 -0.37
C ASN A 380 -18.11 41.53 -1.59
N SER A 381 -17.98 40.59 -2.55
CA SER A 381 -18.87 40.53 -3.72
C SER A 381 -20.31 40.25 -3.32
N VAL A 382 -20.56 39.36 -2.36
CA VAL A 382 -21.90 39.08 -1.84
C VAL A 382 -22.48 40.29 -1.09
N ARG A 383 -21.65 41.01 -0.33
CA ARG A 383 -22.08 42.25 0.36
C ARG A 383 -22.46 43.39 -0.60
N LEU A 384 -21.72 43.49 -1.70
CA LEU A 384 -22.04 44.50 -2.76
C LEU A 384 -23.28 44.13 -3.57
N ALA A 385 -23.64 42.86 -3.66
CA ALA A 385 -24.85 42.39 -4.38
C ALA A 385 -26.13 42.43 -3.53
N ARG A 386 -26.04 42.77 -2.24
CA ARG A 386 -27.16 43.04 -1.32
C ARG A 386 -27.49 44.55 -1.28
#